data_e1f54a7a0f2d2d204bffa9bcb5c556c1
#
_entry.id   e1f54a7a0f2d2d204bffa9bcb5c556c1
#
_cell.length_a   1.000
_cell.length_b   1.000
_cell.length_c   1.000
_cell.angle_alpha   90.00
_cell.angle_beta   90.00
_cell.angle_gamma   90.00
#
_symmetry.space_group_name_H-M   'P 1'
#
loop_
_entity.id
_entity.type
_entity.pdbx_description
1 polymer ?
#
loop_
_entity_poly.entity_id
_entity_poly.type
_entity_poly.pdbx_seq_one_letter_code
_entity_poly.pdbx_strand_id
1 'polypeptide(L)'
;MAARAAQAPTARVATAVRLRIERGGERLWRLEDFRDLPFAAVAQALSRMARAGFIERLSKGTYYRSRDTAFGKSRPNPSAIRSLASRRTRLFPSGTAAASLLGFTTQTTRQIELATSANSLPRKLIGSDTVVHTRRPAAWSELSETEAAMLDFLRCGGKTSELDPDETVRRFLALLSERGRFEHLVAVAATEPPRVRAILGALAEQLGKRSGMTERLRRSLNPLSRFDFGVFSGMHNAPQWQSKRRTP
;
A
#
# COMPACT_ATOMS: atom_id res chain seq x y z
N MET A 1 -37.57 -3.12 -49.92
CA MET A 1 -37.76 -2.95 -48.46
C MET A 1 -36.84 -3.91 -47.75
N ALA A 2 -35.70 -3.43 -47.24
CA ALA A 2 -34.71 -4.25 -46.58
C ALA A 2 -35.12 -4.44 -45.09
N ALA A 3 -35.39 -5.69 -44.70
CA ALA A 3 -35.69 -6.09 -43.34
C ALA A 3 -34.50 -5.77 -42.41
N ARG A 4 -34.67 -4.80 -41.52
CA ARG A 4 -33.74 -4.48 -40.45
C ARG A 4 -33.80 -5.64 -39.42
N ALA A 5 -32.90 -6.61 -39.56
CA ALA A 5 -32.78 -7.72 -38.63
C ALA A 5 -32.65 -7.18 -37.19
N ALA A 6 -33.60 -7.50 -36.34
CA ALA A 6 -33.59 -7.13 -34.93
C ALA A 6 -32.39 -7.83 -34.24
N GLN A 7 -31.34 -7.07 -34.00
CA GLN A 7 -30.17 -7.56 -33.29
C GLN A 7 -30.59 -8.06 -31.88
N ALA A 8 -30.15 -9.25 -31.52
CA ALA A 8 -30.42 -9.82 -30.19
C ALA A 8 -30.02 -8.83 -29.08
N PRO A 9 -30.73 -8.75 -27.94
CA PRO A 9 -30.48 -7.79 -26.87
C PRO A 9 -29.00 -7.73 -26.42
N THR A 10 -28.34 -8.87 -26.42
CA THR A 10 -26.92 -9.03 -26.07
C THR A 10 -25.98 -8.38 -27.11
N ALA A 11 -26.33 -8.39 -28.40
CA ALA A 11 -25.54 -7.75 -29.45
C ALA A 11 -25.65 -6.23 -29.37
N ARG A 12 -26.82 -5.68 -29.03
CA ARG A 12 -27.00 -4.24 -28.78
C ARG A 12 -26.18 -3.74 -27.60
N VAL A 13 -26.12 -4.50 -26.50
CA VAL A 13 -25.30 -4.17 -25.33
C VAL A 13 -23.81 -4.19 -25.70
N ALA A 14 -23.34 -5.21 -26.43
CA ALA A 14 -21.94 -5.28 -26.85
C ALA A 14 -21.52 -4.08 -27.74
N THR A 15 -22.39 -3.66 -28.66
CA THR A 15 -22.18 -2.49 -29.50
C THR A 15 -22.14 -1.21 -28.66
N ALA A 16 -23.07 -1.04 -27.72
CA ALA A 16 -23.10 0.12 -26.82
C ALA A 16 -21.84 0.22 -25.95
N VAL A 17 -21.39 -0.91 -25.39
CA VAL A 17 -20.15 -0.99 -24.60
C VAL A 17 -18.95 -0.62 -25.46
N ARG A 18 -18.86 -1.15 -26.67
CA ARG A 18 -17.77 -0.87 -27.60
C ARG A 18 -17.70 0.61 -27.96
N LEU A 19 -18.82 1.20 -28.39
CA LEU A 19 -18.90 2.62 -28.74
C LEU A 19 -18.52 3.53 -27.56
N ARG A 20 -18.94 3.18 -26.33
CA ARG A 20 -18.59 3.95 -25.14
C ARG A 20 -17.08 3.90 -24.88
N ILE A 21 -16.45 2.73 -25.04
CA ILE A 21 -15.00 2.57 -24.92
C ILE A 21 -14.27 3.34 -26.01
N GLU A 22 -14.73 3.29 -27.25
CA GLU A 22 -14.14 4.02 -28.37
C GLU A 22 -14.17 5.53 -28.16
N ARG A 23 -15.31 6.07 -27.74
CA ARG A 23 -15.50 7.50 -27.45
C ARG A 23 -14.70 7.96 -26.21
N GLY A 24 -14.61 7.11 -25.21
CA GLY A 24 -13.89 7.44 -23.98
C GLY A 24 -12.37 7.27 -24.06
N GLY A 25 -11.86 6.66 -25.16
CA GLY A 25 -10.46 6.58 -25.48
C GLY A 25 -9.60 5.79 -24.48
N GLU A 26 -8.34 6.21 -24.39
CA GLU A 26 -7.33 5.60 -23.54
C GLU A 26 -7.61 5.87 -22.07
N ARG A 27 -8.17 4.87 -21.37
CA ARG A 27 -8.38 4.93 -19.91
C ARG A 27 -8.65 3.55 -19.33
N LEU A 28 -8.73 3.54 -18.02
CA LEU A 28 -9.23 2.39 -17.26
C LEU A 28 -10.76 2.34 -17.33
N TRP A 29 -11.27 1.17 -17.65
CA TRP A 29 -12.68 0.86 -17.76
C TRP A 29 -13.09 -0.18 -16.72
N ARG A 30 -14.25 0.02 -16.09
CA ARG A 30 -14.80 -0.88 -15.10
C ARG A 30 -16.21 -1.30 -15.46
N LEU A 31 -16.68 -2.40 -14.87
CA LEU A 31 -18.09 -2.77 -14.95
C LEU A 31 -19.02 -1.64 -14.47
N GLU A 32 -18.56 -0.88 -13.48
CA GLU A 32 -19.31 0.26 -12.90
C GLU A 32 -19.53 1.43 -13.87
N ASP A 33 -18.68 1.56 -14.90
CA ASP A 33 -18.83 2.60 -15.93
C ASP A 33 -20.02 2.32 -16.87
N PHE A 34 -20.66 1.15 -16.75
CA PHE A 34 -21.77 0.67 -17.56
C PHE A 34 -23.00 0.28 -16.74
N ARG A 35 -23.24 0.96 -15.59
CA ARG A 35 -24.34 0.63 -14.67
C ARG A 35 -25.73 0.76 -15.28
N ASP A 36 -25.85 1.54 -16.33
CA ASP A 36 -27.05 1.76 -17.14
C ASP A 36 -27.38 0.57 -18.06
N LEU A 37 -26.52 -0.43 -18.17
CA LEU A 37 -26.66 -1.60 -19.01
C LEU A 37 -26.73 -2.89 -18.15
N PRO A 38 -27.36 -3.98 -18.65
CA PRO A 38 -27.43 -5.24 -17.93
C PRO A 38 -26.04 -5.80 -17.61
N PHE A 39 -25.75 -5.98 -16.32
CA PHE A 39 -24.45 -6.37 -15.77
C PHE A 39 -23.84 -7.62 -16.45
N ALA A 40 -24.64 -8.70 -16.59
CA ALA A 40 -24.16 -9.94 -17.18
C ALA A 40 -23.75 -9.77 -18.65
N ALA A 41 -24.53 -9.01 -19.43
CA ALA A 41 -24.24 -8.74 -20.83
C ALA A 41 -23.00 -7.86 -21.01
N VAL A 42 -22.82 -6.84 -20.14
CA VAL A 42 -21.60 -6.00 -20.09
C VAL A 42 -20.39 -6.86 -19.75
N ALA A 43 -20.44 -7.70 -18.72
CA ALA A 43 -19.33 -8.56 -18.33
C ALA A 43 -18.91 -9.51 -19.47
N GLN A 44 -19.86 -10.08 -20.20
CA GLN A 44 -19.61 -10.91 -21.37
C GLN A 44 -19.00 -10.10 -22.53
N ALA A 45 -19.52 -8.89 -22.79
CA ALA A 45 -19.01 -8.02 -23.85
C ALA A 45 -17.54 -7.62 -23.59
N LEU A 46 -17.23 -7.14 -22.39
CA LEU A 46 -15.88 -6.79 -21.98
C LEU A 46 -14.93 -8.00 -22.03
N SER A 47 -15.38 -9.18 -21.60
CA SER A 47 -14.59 -10.40 -21.66
C SER A 47 -14.27 -10.80 -23.10
N ARG A 48 -15.24 -10.69 -24.03
CA ARG A 48 -15.01 -10.95 -25.47
C ARG A 48 -14.07 -9.93 -26.10
N MET A 49 -14.24 -8.65 -25.81
CA MET A 49 -13.35 -7.58 -26.28
C MET A 49 -11.91 -7.77 -25.77
N ALA A 50 -11.75 -8.24 -24.55
CA ALA A 50 -10.42 -8.53 -24.01
C ALA A 50 -9.77 -9.74 -24.71
N ARG A 51 -10.52 -10.80 -25.01
CA ARG A 51 -10.01 -11.93 -25.81
C ARG A 51 -9.66 -11.54 -27.23
N ALA A 52 -10.41 -10.63 -27.81
CA ALA A 52 -10.14 -10.08 -29.15
C ALA A 52 -9.00 -9.05 -29.17
N GLY A 53 -8.37 -8.73 -28.04
CA GLY A 53 -7.26 -7.77 -27.97
C GLY A 53 -7.68 -6.30 -28.10
N PHE A 54 -8.97 -6.00 -28.12
CA PHE A 54 -9.49 -4.63 -28.22
C PHE A 54 -9.26 -3.81 -26.93
N ILE A 55 -9.30 -4.48 -25.79
CA ILE A 55 -8.96 -3.95 -24.48
C ILE A 55 -8.09 -4.98 -23.73
N GLU A 56 -7.28 -4.55 -22.80
CA GLU A 56 -6.52 -5.44 -21.93
C GLU A 56 -7.24 -5.64 -20.61
N ARG A 57 -7.37 -6.90 -20.14
CA ARG A 57 -7.90 -7.18 -18.82
C ARG A 57 -6.79 -7.10 -17.78
N LEU A 58 -6.86 -6.12 -16.90
CA LEU A 58 -5.88 -5.92 -15.82
C LEU A 58 -6.23 -6.71 -14.55
N SER A 59 -7.53 -6.80 -14.22
CA SER A 59 -8.05 -7.62 -13.10
C SER A 59 -9.52 -7.97 -13.32
N LYS A 60 -10.12 -8.68 -12.35
CA LYS A 60 -11.56 -8.97 -12.38
C LYS A 60 -12.37 -7.67 -12.41
N GLY A 61 -13.08 -7.44 -13.52
CA GLY A 61 -13.94 -6.28 -13.71
C GLY A 61 -13.20 -4.96 -14.03
N THR A 62 -11.88 -5.00 -14.28
CA THR A 62 -11.07 -3.84 -14.64
C THR A 62 -10.33 -4.09 -15.94
N TYR A 63 -10.48 -3.19 -16.87
CA TYR A 63 -9.93 -3.27 -18.22
C TYR A 63 -9.23 -1.96 -18.58
N TYR A 64 -8.31 -2.02 -19.52
CA TYR A 64 -7.61 -0.87 -20.06
C TYR A 64 -7.74 -0.84 -21.58
N ARG A 65 -8.04 0.32 -22.12
CA ARG A 65 -7.90 0.56 -23.54
C ARG A 65 -6.58 1.27 -23.78
N SER A 66 -5.66 0.59 -24.46
CA SER A 66 -4.40 1.17 -24.91
C SER A 66 -4.62 1.99 -26.20
N ARG A 67 -3.71 2.95 -26.41
CA ARG A 67 -3.54 3.64 -27.69
C ARG A 67 -2.30 3.09 -28.37
N ASP A 68 -2.35 2.91 -29.69
CA ASP A 68 -1.16 2.60 -30.46
C ASP A 68 -0.32 3.88 -30.60
N THR A 69 0.97 3.77 -30.28
CA THR A 69 1.96 4.84 -30.38
C THR A 69 3.13 4.38 -31.24
N ALA A 70 3.99 5.30 -31.67
CA ALA A 70 5.21 4.97 -32.40
C ALA A 70 6.14 4.01 -31.66
N PHE A 71 6.00 3.91 -30.31
CA PHE A 71 6.79 3.03 -29.43
C PHE A 71 6.01 1.78 -28.97
N GLY A 72 4.89 1.45 -29.64
CA GLY A 72 4.01 0.34 -29.27
C GLY A 72 2.75 0.79 -28.51
N LYS A 73 2.07 -0.16 -27.87
CA LYS A 73 0.84 0.14 -27.12
C LYS A 73 1.13 0.93 -25.85
N SER A 74 0.36 1.99 -25.63
CA SER A 74 0.43 2.77 -24.40
C SER A 74 0.14 1.91 -23.19
N ARG A 75 0.81 2.22 -22.08
CA ARG A 75 0.59 1.57 -20.78
C ARG A 75 -0.25 2.45 -19.88
N PRO A 76 -1.07 1.86 -19.00
CA PRO A 76 -1.84 2.64 -18.04
C PRO A 76 -0.92 3.48 -17.15
N ASN A 77 -1.36 4.69 -16.82
CA ASN A 77 -0.62 5.52 -15.87
C ASN A 77 -0.52 4.81 -14.51
N PRO A 78 0.71 4.60 -13.97
CA PRO A 78 0.91 3.90 -12.69
C PRO A 78 0.15 4.52 -11.51
N SER A 79 0.00 5.84 -11.48
CA SER A 79 -0.75 6.52 -10.42
C SER A 79 -2.27 6.27 -10.53
N ALA A 80 -2.83 6.23 -11.74
CA ALA A 80 -4.23 5.87 -11.94
C ALA A 80 -4.50 4.41 -11.56
N ILE A 81 -3.56 3.50 -11.81
CA ILE A 81 -3.64 2.11 -11.38
C ILE A 81 -3.59 1.99 -9.86
N ARG A 82 -2.66 2.72 -9.21
CA ARG A 82 -2.58 2.76 -7.74
C ARG A 82 -3.86 3.29 -7.12
N SER A 83 -4.44 4.35 -7.66
CA SER A 83 -5.73 4.89 -7.18
C SER A 83 -6.89 3.91 -7.33
N LEU A 84 -6.83 3.02 -8.31
CA LEU A 84 -7.80 1.94 -8.49
C LEU A 84 -7.63 0.79 -7.50
N ALA A 85 -6.40 0.40 -7.25
CA ALA A 85 -6.07 -0.61 -6.25
C ALA A 85 -6.45 -0.10 -4.86
N SER A 86 -6.18 1.18 -4.56
CA SER A 86 -6.48 1.82 -3.28
C SER A 86 -7.98 1.97 -2.96
N ARG A 87 -8.86 1.99 -3.97
CA ARG A 87 -10.32 2.01 -3.74
C ARG A 87 -10.87 0.70 -3.15
N ARG A 88 -10.23 -0.44 -3.41
CA ARG A 88 -10.61 -1.75 -2.86
C ARG A 88 -9.76 -2.16 -1.67
N THR A 89 -8.57 -1.60 -1.56
CA THR A 89 -7.60 -1.98 -0.53
C THR A 89 -6.64 -0.82 -0.35
N ARG A 90 -6.50 -0.31 0.86
CA ARG A 90 -5.55 0.77 1.13
C ARG A 90 -4.13 0.31 0.83
N LEU A 91 -3.40 1.14 0.11
CA LEU A 91 -1.99 0.98 -0.19
C LEU A 91 -1.21 2.07 0.53
N PHE A 92 -0.15 1.68 1.18
CA PHE A 92 0.73 2.57 1.93
C PHE A 92 2.14 2.53 1.35
N PRO A 93 2.90 3.63 1.41
CA PRO A 93 4.31 3.62 1.09
C PRO A 93 5.06 2.66 2.01
N SER A 94 6.07 1.97 1.49
CA SER A 94 6.90 1.02 2.21
C SER A 94 8.37 1.20 1.82
N GLY A 95 9.30 0.65 2.60
CA GLY A 95 10.72 0.71 2.31
C GLY A 95 11.26 2.13 2.15
N THR A 96 11.96 2.39 1.05
CA THR A 96 12.54 3.71 0.77
C THR A 96 11.46 4.78 0.55
N ALA A 97 10.30 4.42 -0.04
CA ALA A 97 9.20 5.37 -0.20
C ALA A 97 8.62 5.83 1.16
N ALA A 98 8.53 4.92 2.14
CA ALA A 98 8.14 5.27 3.51
C ALA A 98 9.18 6.15 4.18
N ALA A 99 10.47 5.82 4.06
CA ALA A 99 11.57 6.61 4.61
C ALA A 99 11.62 8.02 4.00
N SER A 100 11.40 8.16 2.69
CA SER A 100 11.34 9.45 2.00
C SER A 100 10.16 10.30 2.45
N LEU A 101 8.96 9.69 2.60
CA LEU A 101 7.78 10.38 3.13
C LEU A 101 8.03 10.94 4.54
N LEU A 102 8.77 10.23 5.36
CA LEU A 102 9.14 10.63 6.72
C LEU A 102 10.36 11.57 6.77
N GLY A 103 11.04 11.77 5.62
CA GLY A 103 12.22 12.61 5.48
C GLY A 103 13.49 11.99 6.06
N PHE A 104 13.61 10.67 6.09
CA PHE A 104 14.82 9.95 6.49
C PHE A 104 15.78 9.69 5.35
N THR A 105 15.35 9.88 4.11
CA THR A 105 16.17 9.76 2.90
C THR A 105 15.65 10.68 1.82
N THR A 106 16.55 11.12 0.94
CA THR A 106 16.22 11.83 -0.29
C THR A 106 16.28 10.92 -1.52
N GLN A 107 16.65 9.65 -1.33
CA GLN A 107 16.75 8.71 -2.44
C GLN A 107 15.40 8.43 -3.07
N THR A 108 15.40 8.46 -4.40
CA THR A 108 14.31 7.96 -5.22
C THR A 108 14.70 6.60 -5.80
N THR A 109 14.00 5.56 -5.40
CA THR A 109 14.23 4.22 -5.97
C THR A 109 13.49 4.05 -7.29
N ARG A 110 14.10 3.32 -8.24
CA ARG A 110 13.40 2.88 -9.46
C ARG A 110 12.27 1.90 -9.14
N GLN A 111 12.39 1.18 -8.04
CA GLN A 111 11.42 0.19 -7.60
C GLN A 111 10.47 0.81 -6.57
N ILE A 112 9.18 0.76 -6.87
CA ILE A 112 8.15 1.24 -5.96
C ILE A 112 7.87 0.16 -4.92
N GLU A 113 7.93 0.51 -3.64
CA GLU A 113 7.57 -0.38 -2.55
C GLU A 113 6.25 0.06 -1.91
N LEU A 114 5.32 -0.87 -1.77
CA LEU A 114 4.01 -0.65 -1.19
C LEU A 114 3.69 -1.69 -0.11
N ALA A 115 2.92 -1.30 0.89
CA ALA A 115 2.38 -2.19 1.90
C ALA A 115 0.85 -2.21 1.85
N THR A 116 0.25 -3.35 2.18
CA THR A 116 -1.22 -3.52 2.20
C THR A 116 -1.65 -4.63 3.14
N SER A 117 -2.85 -4.51 3.70
CA SER A 117 -3.51 -5.57 4.47
C SER A 117 -4.09 -6.69 3.59
N ALA A 118 -4.22 -6.49 2.28
CA ALA A 118 -4.70 -7.52 1.37
C ALA A 118 -3.77 -8.74 1.30
N ASN A 119 -4.35 -9.91 1.05
CA ASN A 119 -3.58 -11.14 0.86
C ASN A 119 -2.78 -11.14 -0.46
N SER A 120 -3.29 -10.45 -1.47
CA SER A 120 -2.65 -10.32 -2.78
C SER A 120 -3.17 -9.10 -3.52
N LEU A 121 -2.35 -8.59 -4.43
CA LEU A 121 -2.77 -7.58 -5.41
C LEU A 121 -2.50 -8.11 -6.82
N PRO A 122 -3.37 -7.80 -7.79
CA PRO A 122 -3.15 -8.23 -9.17
C PRO A 122 -1.87 -7.60 -9.73
N ARG A 123 -0.86 -8.41 -10.06
CA ARG A 123 0.45 -7.93 -10.57
C ARG A 123 0.33 -7.01 -11.78
N LYS A 124 -0.62 -7.29 -12.68
CA LYS A 124 -0.90 -6.44 -13.85
C LYS A 124 -1.37 -5.02 -13.49
N LEU A 125 -1.95 -4.85 -12.29
CA LEU A 125 -2.37 -3.53 -11.79
C LEU A 125 -1.24 -2.73 -11.17
N ILE A 126 -0.21 -3.41 -10.66
CA ILE A 126 0.82 -2.77 -9.84
C ILE A 126 2.08 -2.49 -10.66
N GLY A 127 2.25 -3.22 -11.77
CA GLY A 127 3.47 -3.18 -12.58
C GLY A 127 4.53 -4.17 -12.10
N SER A 128 5.44 -4.56 -13.02
CA SER A 128 6.54 -5.49 -12.74
C SER A 128 7.55 -4.92 -11.74
N ASP A 129 7.67 -3.59 -11.71
CA ASP A 129 8.70 -2.87 -10.96
C ASP A 129 8.23 -2.46 -9.55
N THR A 130 7.11 -3.03 -9.08
CA THR A 130 6.57 -2.75 -7.75
C THR A 130 6.72 -3.96 -6.84
N VAL A 131 7.35 -3.77 -5.70
CA VAL A 131 7.34 -4.72 -4.58
C VAL A 131 6.14 -4.44 -3.69
N VAL A 132 5.39 -5.47 -3.34
CA VAL A 132 4.23 -5.33 -2.46
C VAL A 132 4.39 -6.20 -1.24
N HIS A 133 4.42 -5.57 -0.10
CA HIS A 133 4.36 -6.22 1.20
C HIS A 133 2.89 -6.45 1.59
N THR A 134 2.38 -7.64 1.31
CA THR A 134 1.01 -8.06 1.63
C THR A 134 0.86 -8.47 3.08
N ARG A 135 -0.40 -8.72 3.50
CA ARG A 135 -0.73 -9.24 4.82
C ARG A 135 -0.28 -8.34 5.99
N ARG A 136 -0.26 -7.02 5.78
CA ARG A 136 -0.17 -6.13 6.94
C ARG A 136 -1.41 -6.32 7.82
N PRO A 137 -1.35 -6.08 9.13
CA PRO A 137 -2.52 -6.20 10.02
C PRO A 137 -3.73 -5.43 9.49
N ALA A 138 -4.93 -5.94 9.70
CA ALA A 138 -6.17 -5.28 9.26
C ALA A 138 -6.32 -3.88 9.89
N ALA A 139 -5.79 -3.68 11.09
CA ALA A 139 -5.77 -2.38 11.78
C ALA A 139 -5.04 -1.26 10.99
N TRP A 140 -4.22 -1.62 9.99
CA TRP A 140 -3.60 -0.61 9.12
C TRP A 140 -4.63 0.17 8.29
N SER A 141 -5.84 -0.36 8.09
CA SER A 141 -6.92 0.35 7.40
C SER A 141 -7.30 1.68 8.07
N GLU A 142 -7.05 1.83 9.36
CA GLU A 142 -7.37 3.04 10.13
C GLU A 142 -6.22 4.07 10.14
N LEU A 143 -5.01 3.67 9.71
CA LEU A 143 -3.83 4.53 9.74
C LEU A 143 -3.84 5.59 8.63
N SER A 144 -3.26 6.74 8.92
CA SER A 144 -2.81 7.69 7.90
C SER A 144 -1.60 7.14 7.13
N GLU A 145 -1.26 7.73 5.99
CA GLU A 145 -0.05 7.34 5.24
C GLU A 145 1.23 7.50 6.07
N THR A 146 1.32 8.58 6.84
CA THR A 146 2.46 8.86 7.72
C THR A 146 2.59 7.81 8.82
N GLU A 147 1.49 7.45 9.48
CA GLU A 147 1.49 6.43 10.54
C GLU A 147 1.85 5.04 10.02
N ALA A 148 1.32 4.67 8.86
CA ALA A 148 1.67 3.42 8.20
C ALA A 148 3.15 3.39 7.79
N ALA A 149 3.67 4.51 7.26
CA ALA A 149 5.08 4.65 6.94
C ALA A 149 5.97 4.54 8.19
N MET A 150 5.55 5.12 9.32
CA MET A 150 6.25 4.98 10.61
C MET A 150 6.30 3.53 11.08
N LEU A 151 5.20 2.79 11.01
CA LEU A 151 5.20 1.36 11.39
C LEU A 151 6.07 0.54 10.43
N ASP A 152 6.02 0.82 9.13
CA ASP A 152 6.86 0.14 8.14
C ASP A 152 8.35 0.42 8.41
N PHE A 153 8.70 1.65 8.71
CA PHE A 153 10.06 2.05 9.07
C PHE A 153 10.56 1.33 10.34
N LEU A 154 9.72 1.19 11.37
CA LEU A 154 10.04 0.41 12.56
C LEU A 154 10.18 -1.09 12.26
N ARG A 155 9.37 -1.64 11.33
CA ARG A 155 9.48 -3.03 10.88
C ARG A 155 10.83 -3.33 10.25
N CYS A 156 11.43 -2.35 9.58
CA CYS A 156 12.76 -2.45 8.97
C CYS A 156 13.88 -2.09 9.96
N GLY A 157 13.56 -1.66 11.20
CA GLY A 157 14.55 -1.19 12.17
C GLY A 157 15.29 0.07 11.73
N GLY A 158 14.63 0.90 10.91
CA GLY A 158 15.20 2.17 10.40
C GLY A 158 16.29 2.01 9.34
N LYS A 159 16.49 0.82 8.76
CA LYS A 159 17.58 0.53 7.81
C LYS A 159 17.57 1.39 6.54
N THR A 160 16.44 2.00 6.22
CA THR A 160 16.26 2.88 5.05
C THR A 160 16.58 4.34 5.35
N SER A 161 17.04 4.66 6.57
CA SER A 161 17.52 6.00 6.90
C SER A 161 18.92 6.24 6.36
N GLU A 162 19.14 7.42 5.78
CA GLU A 162 20.46 7.95 5.41
C GLU A 162 21.03 8.88 6.49
N LEU A 163 20.21 9.23 7.49
CA LEU A 163 20.63 9.99 8.64
C LEU A 163 21.45 9.11 9.59
N ASP A 164 22.32 9.73 10.39
CA ASP A 164 22.93 8.99 11.48
C ASP A 164 21.89 8.45 12.49
N PRO A 165 22.26 7.45 13.31
CA PRO A 165 21.31 6.83 14.24
C PRO A 165 20.65 7.81 15.20
N ASP A 166 21.40 8.77 15.76
CA ASP A 166 20.88 9.71 16.75
C ASP A 166 19.93 10.71 16.10
N GLU A 167 20.27 11.20 14.90
CA GLU A 167 19.36 12.06 14.12
C GLU A 167 18.09 11.32 13.71
N THR A 168 18.22 10.05 13.32
CA THR A 168 17.08 9.20 13.00
C THR A 168 16.13 9.05 14.20
N VAL A 169 16.68 8.80 15.39
CA VAL A 169 15.89 8.71 16.64
C VAL A 169 15.23 10.04 16.95
N ARG A 170 15.99 11.17 16.91
CA ARG A 170 15.45 12.52 17.19
C ARG A 170 14.28 12.85 16.26
N ARG A 171 14.47 12.63 14.96
CA ARG A 171 13.43 12.88 13.95
C ARG A 171 12.21 11.98 14.14
N PHE A 172 12.42 10.71 14.46
CA PHE A 172 11.32 9.80 14.71
C PHE A 172 10.52 10.21 15.96
N LEU A 173 11.20 10.63 17.02
CA LEU A 173 10.56 11.16 18.23
C LEU A 173 9.74 12.42 17.95
N ALA A 174 10.26 13.34 17.11
CA ALA A 174 9.53 14.52 16.69
C ALA A 174 8.23 14.15 15.95
N LEU A 175 8.31 13.23 14.98
CA LEU A 175 7.12 12.72 14.29
C LEU A 175 6.14 12.04 15.25
N LEU A 176 6.62 11.29 16.21
CA LEU A 176 5.80 10.56 17.17
C LEU A 176 5.12 11.49 18.20
N SER A 177 5.72 12.64 18.46
CA SER A 177 5.18 13.63 19.43
C SER A 177 4.01 14.46 18.87
N GLU A 178 3.74 14.41 17.58
CA GLU A 178 2.57 15.08 17.02
C GLU A 178 1.28 14.59 17.67
N ARG A 179 0.35 15.53 17.87
CA ARG A 179 -0.87 15.32 18.68
C ARG A 179 -1.66 14.08 18.23
N GLY A 180 -1.88 13.16 19.16
CA GLY A 180 -2.70 11.94 18.96
C GLY A 180 -1.98 10.81 18.23
N ARG A 181 -0.84 11.06 17.57
CA ARG A 181 -0.16 10.04 16.75
C ARG A 181 0.41 8.91 17.59
N PHE A 182 1.03 9.22 18.72
CA PHE A 182 1.54 8.19 19.61
C PHE A 182 0.43 7.26 20.09
N GLU A 183 -0.65 7.81 20.59
CA GLU A 183 -1.79 7.06 21.12
C GLU A 183 -2.39 6.15 20.05
N HIS A 184 -2.52 6.65 18.83
CA HIS A 184 -3.03 5.88 17.70
C HIS A 184 -2.09 4.73 17.30
N LEU A 185 -0.79 5.00 17.17
CA LEU A 185 0.19 3.96 16.86
C LEU A 185 0.26 2.87 17.93
N VAL A 186 0.18 3.24 19.21
CA VAL A 186 0.18 2.26 20.32
C VAL A 186 -1.09 1.42 20.33
N ALA A 187 -2.24 1.98 19.98
CA ALA A 187 -3.50 1.22 19.86
C ALA A 187 -3.38 0.12 18.78
N VAL A 188 -2.71 0.41 17.67
CA VAL A 188 -2.48 -0.55 16.58
C VAL A 188 -1.32 -1.51 16.87
N ALA A 189 -0.37 -1.09 17.70
CA ALA A 189 0.88 -1.83 17.94
C ALA A 189 0.68 -3.27 18.45
N ALA A 190 -0.45 -3.59 19.10
CA ALA A 190 -0.75 -4.95 19.57
C ALA A 190 -0.78 -5.97 18.40
N THR A 191 -1.08 -5.51 17.19
CA THR A 191 -1.13 -6.35 15.97
C THR A 191 0.22 -6.43 15.25
N GLU A 192 1.21 -5.65 15.71
CA GLU A 192 2.53 -5.56 15.12
C GLU A 192 3.47 -6.66 15.65
N PRO A 193 4.55 -7.00 14.90
CA PRO A 193 5.58 -7.91 15.39
C PRO A 193 6.17 -7.45 16.71
N PRO A 194 6.62 -8.38 17.58
CA PRO A 194 7.19 -8.06 18.90
C PRO A 194 8.31 -7.01 18.85
N ARG A 195 9.16 -7.04 17.82
CA ARG A 195 10.22 -6.05 17.60
C ARG A 195 9.66 -4.63 17.50
N VAL A 196 8.60 -4.42 16.71
CA VAL A 196 7.98 -3.09 16.53
C VAL A 196 7.40 -2.59 17.84
N ARG A 197 6.74 -3.48 18.60
CA ARG A 197 6.20 -3.16 19.93
C ARG A 197 7.29 -2.74 20.91
N ALA A 198 8.42 -3.45 20.89
CA ALA A 198 9.56 -3.15 21.74
C ALA A 198 10.20 -1.79 21.39
N ILE A 199 10.45 -1.52 20.09
CA ILE A 199 11.03 -0.23 19.67
C ILE A 199 10.06 0.92 20.02
N LEU A 200 8.77 0.77 19.72
CA LEU A 200 7.76 1.80 20.02
C LEU A 200 7.66 2.08 21.51
N GLY A 201 7.75 1.05 22.35
CA GLY A 201 7.78 1.19 23.81
C GLY A 201 9.02 1.94 24.31
N ALA A 202 10.20 1.66 23.75
CA ALA A 202 11.44 2.37 24.06
C ALA A 202 11.34 3.86 23.67
N LEU A 203 10.81 4.15 22.49
CA LEU A 203 10.58 5.53 22.02
C LEU A 203 9.58 6.27 22.92
N ALA A 204 8.51 5.60 23.35
CA ALA A 204 7.52 6.17 24.27
C ALA A 204 8.13 6.60 25.60
N GLU A 205 9.02 5.78 26.17
CA GLU A 205 9.73 6.14 27.41
C GLU A 205 10.66 7.34 27.22
N GLN A 206 11.33 7.46 26.08
CA GLN A 206 12.15 8.65 25.78
C GLN A 206 11.30 9.91 25.67
N LEU A 207 10.07 9.83 25.21
CA LEU A 207 9.09 10.94 25.21
C LEU A 207 8.49 11.21 26.59
N GLY A 208 8.89 10.50 27.62
CA GLY A 208 8.30 10.61 28.96
C GLY A 208 6.86 10.07 29.05
N LYS A 209 6.38 9.40 28.01
CA LYS A 209 5.01 8.84 27.94
C LYS A 209 4.94 7.47 28.63
N ARG A 210 5.13 7.46 29.95
CA ARG A 210 4.87 6.28 30.77
C ARG A 210 3.38 6.19 31.06
N SER A 211 2.69 5.30 30.38
CA SER A 211 1.24 5.09 30.51
C SER A 211 0.91 3.61 30.65
N GLY A 212 -0.33 3.29 31.02
CA GLY A 212 -0.83 1.92 30.99
C GLY A 212 -0.74 1.27 29.61
N MET A 213 -0.68 2.05 28.53
CA MET A 213 -0.47 1.53 27.18
C MET A 213 0.97 1.09 26.95
N THR A 214 1.95 1.86 27.39
CA THR A 214 3.38 1.49 27.32
C THR A 214 3.64 0.22 28.13
N GLU A 215 3.05 0.11 29.31
CA GLU A 215 3.14 -1.09 30.14
C GLU A 215 2.48 -2.32 29.49
N ARG A 216 1.35 -2.14 28.79
CA ARG A 216 0.73 -3.23 28.01
C ARG A 216 1.65 -3.70 26.88
N LEU A 217 2.34 -2.79 26.17
CA LEU A 217 3.33 -3.18 25.17
C LEU A 217 4.42 -4.05 25.81
N ARG A 218 4.96 -3.63 26.95
CA ARG A 218 6.01 -4.38 27.68
C ARG A 218 5.55 -5.78 28.06
N ARG A 219 4.38 -5.91 28.67
CA ARG A 219 3.79 -7.22 29.05
C ARG A 219 3.48 -8.14 27.87
N SER A 220 3.29 -7.57 26.68
CA SER A 220 3.04 -8.35 25.47
C SER A 220 4.30 -8.98 24.86
N LEU A 221 5.49 -8.65 25.39
CA LEU A 221 6.76 -9.19 24.92
C LEU A 221 7.15 -10.43 25.70
N ASN A 222 7.63 -11.46 25.00
CA ASN A 222 8.22 -12.61 25.69
C ASN A 222 9.54 -12.19 26.35
N PRO A 223 9.70 -12.33 27.68
CA PRO A 223 10.87 -11.84 28.39
C PRO A 223 12.21 -12.49 28.00
N LEU A 224 12.15 -13.68 27.41
CA LEU A 224 13.34 -14.38 26.89
C LEU A 224 13.79 -13.94 25.50
N SER A 225 12.94 -13.19 24.80
CA SER A 225 13.27 -12.73 23.45
C SER A 225 14.24 -11.56 23.45
N ARG A 226 15.02 -11.43 22.40
CA ARG A 226 15.88 -10.28 22.13
C ARG A 226 15.68 -9.86 20.68
N PHE A 227 15.54 -8.55 20.46
CA PHE A 227 15.18 -8.00 19.17
C PHE A 227 16.31 -7.13 18.59
N ASP A 228 16.53 -7.25 17.28
CA ASP A 228 17.40 -6.31 16.56
C ASP A 228 16.64 -4.99 16.35
N PHE A 229 17.08 -3.94 17.01
CA PHE A 229 16.49 -2.60 16.92
C PHE A 229 17.03 -1.78 15.73
N GLY A 230 18.02 -2.29 15.00
CA GLY A 230 18.64 -1.56 13.89
C GLY A 230 19.23 -0.22 14.37
N VAL A 231 18.85 0.89 13.73
CA VAL A 231 19.35 2.22 14.10
C VAL A 231 18.93 2.68 15.50
N PHE A 232 17.85 2.12 16.03
CA PHE A 232 17.32 2.44 17.37
C PHE A 232 18.08 1.75 18.52
N SER A 233 19.08 0.91 18.20
CA SER A 233 19.84 0.16 19.23
C SER A 233 20.66 1.07 20.15
N GLY A 234 21.01 2.30 19.69
CA GLY A 234 21.75 3.30 20.49
C GLY A 234 20.94 4.00 21.58
N MET A 235 19.62 3.82 21.61
CA MET A 235 18.80 4.41 22.66
C MET A 235 19.21 3.88 24.04
N HIS A 236 19.39 4.77 25.04
CA HIS A 236 19.85 4.40 26.39
C HIS A 236 18.94 3.38 27.08
N ASN A 237 17.66 3.38 26.79
CA ASN A 237 16.67 2.46 27.34
C ASN A 237 16.39 1.24 26.44
N ALA A 238 17.05 1.09 25.29
CA ALA A 238 16.85 -0.04 24.39
C ALA A 238 17.08 -1.42 25.08
N PRO A 239 18.09 -1.61 25.97
CA PRO A 239 18.28 -2.88 26.68
C PRO A 239 17.09 -3.26 27.56
N GLN A 240 16.40 -2.29 28.17
CA GLN A 240 15.21 -2.51 29.00
C GLN A 240 14.01 -3.00 28.18
N TRP A 241 14.03 -2.75 26.86
CA TRP A 241 13.06 -3.19 25.87
C TRP A 241 13.56 -4.37 25.03
N GLN A 242 14.50 -5.15 25.58
CA GLN A 242 14.98 -6.40 24.97
C GLN A 242 15.72 -6.20 23.63
N SER A 243 16.37 -5.06 23.44
CA SER A 243 17.30 -4.91 22.34
C SER A 243 18.47 -5.90 22.46
N LYS A 244 18.88 -6.48 21.34
CA LYS A 244 20.14 -7.21 21.26
C LYS A 244 21.30 -6.26 21.53
N ARG A 245 22.29 -6.71 22.32
CA ARG A 245 23.54 -5.97 22.43
C ARG A 245 24.21 -5.95 21.06
N ARG A 246 24.62 -4.78 20.59
CA ARG A 246 25.55 -4.70 19.45
C ARG A 246 26.87 -5.26 19.95
N THR A 247 27.30 -6.35 19.36
CA THR A 247 28.71 -6.74 19.46
C THR A 247 29.50 -5.74 18.59
N PRO A 248 30.57 -5.14 19.09
CA PRO A 248 31.38 -4.19 18.37
C PRO A 248 31.96 -4.79 17.10
#